data_4da636d94741d4a52ecf85419f0ec791
#
_entry.id   4da636d94741d4a52ecf85419f0ec791
#
_cell.length_a   1.000
_cell.length_b   1.000
_cell.length_c   1.000
_cell.angle_alpha   90.00
_cell.angle_beta   90.00
_cell.angle_gamma   90.00
#
_symmetry.space_group_name_H-M   'P 1'
#
loop_
_entity.id
_entity.type
_entity.pdbx_description
1 polymer ?
#
loop_
_entity_poly.entity_id
_entity_poly.type
_entity_poly.pdbx_seq_one_letter_code
_entity_poly.pdbx_strand_id
1 'polypeptide(L)'
;MPTRRTHRKSRHGCKACKQRRVKCDEVRPVCSNCSQREETCEYVAESSLIWAADEPTRPRSRRRNKPSRESTVDASPSPNAPFWLLGGFADGSTSSASTGTSTAVPTVNLTQMRLLVNWQNETCQFFSRDTDTRIVWQLYLVDEALKSPSLMHGILAVSALQFALSEAPSEQPFWLELATAHKGQALHALREGIRQVTPENSRALMGLSALVVAYAFGSALTAVSESEKPGLDALNNVFGLCRGVQQITNKAHSFLRISNFAPLFTPGDPPIEVPEDVQRAFNHLDRLNTDCLHAGAHDAATYTHVISALRQLSAHAYAQPNSMTLCAGWAIRVSPEYLEYLQAKAPLALVVHAHYCVFLHMARGNPFLQLWGRAVLEDVLKLLDPGWMVHVEWPIREVLGEEYLSAAG
;
A
#
# COMPACT_ATOMS: atom_id res chain seq x y z
N MET A 1 41.65 33.95 -7.35
CA MET A 1 40.84 32.75 -7.75
C MET A 1 39.45 32.88 -7.14
N PRO A 2 38.36 32.91 -7.92
CA PRO A 2 37.04 33.09 -7.33
C PRO A 2 36.59 31.83 -6.61
N THR A 3 36.16 31.98 -5.36
CA THR A 3 35.63 30.93 -4.49
C THR A 3 34.30 30.40 -5.02
N ARG A 4 34.22 29.11 -5.25
CA ARG A 4 33.02 28.37 -5.72
C ARG A 4 31.91 28.45 -4.68
N ARG A 5 30.83 29.20 -4.95
CA ARG A 5 29.65 29.25 -4.09
C ARG A 5 28.97 27.89 -4.05
N THR A 6 28.73 27.38 -2.83
CA THR A 6 27.95 26.16 -2.59
C THR A 6 26.48 26.40 -2.90
N HIS A 7 25.92 25.70 -3.89
CA HIS A 7 24.51 25.81 -4.26
C HIS A 7 23.68 24.69 -3.60
N ARG A 8 22.48 25.03 -3.13
CA ARG A 8 21.48 24.05 -2.66
C ARG A 8 20.95 23.29 -3.87
N LYS A 9 21.00 21.93 -3.85
CA LYS A 9 20.58 21.07 -4.96
C LYS A 9 19.05 21.16 -5.15
N SER A 10 18.59 21.26 -6.41
CA SER A 10 17.18 21.15 -6.76
C SER A 10 16.67 19.73 -6.55
N ARG A 11 15.50 19.57 -5.90
CA ARG A 11 14.89 18.26 -5.62
C ARG A 11 14.28 17.60 -6.86
N HIS A 12 13.62 18.41 -7.71
CA HIS A 12 12.86 17.96 -8.87
C HIS A 12 13.60 18.21 -10.21
N GLY A 13 14.90 18.43 -10.16
CA GLY A 13 15.71 18.70 -11.35
C GLY A 13 15.75 17.52 -12.34
N CYS A 14 15.85 17.83 -13.65
CA CYS A 14 15.91 16.84 -14.72
C CYS A 14 17.12 15.89 -14.59
N LYS A 15 17.02 14.71 -15.23
CA LYS A 15 18.04 13.65 -15.20
C LYS A 15 19.42 14.14 -15.63
N ALA A 16 19.49 14.92 -16.73
CA ALA A 16 20.74 15.45 -17.26
C ALA A 16 21.43 16.43 -16.28
N CYS A 17 20.69 17.35 -15.65
CA CYS A 17 21.25 18.26 -14.65
C CYS A 17 21.70 17.53 -13.37
N LYS A 18 20.93 16.51 -12.91
CA LYS A 18 21.32 15.66 -11.77
C LYS A 18 22.62 14.90 -12.05
N GLN A 19 22.77 14.35 -13.25
CA GLN A 19 23.96 13.60 -13.66
C GLN A 19 25.21 14.50 -13.73
N ARG A 20 25.05 15.71 -14.27
CA ARG A 20 26.14 16.73 -14.35
C ARG A 20 26.39 17.45 -13.03
N ARG A 21 25.58 17.22 -11.99
CA ARG A 21 25.70 17.86 -10.66
C ARG A 21 25.58 19.38 -10.70
N VAL A 22 24.78 19.93 -11.65
CA VAL A 22 24.46 21.35 -11.75
C VAL A 22 23.05 21.61 -11.22
N LYS A 23 22.78 22.87 -10.81
CA LYS A 23 21.45 23.25 -10.35
C LYS A 23 20.50 23.30 -11.55
N CYS A 24 19.40 22.54 -11.52
CA CYS A 24 18.31 22.66 -12.47
C CYS A 24 17.37 23.78 -12.04
N ASP A 25 16.87 24.56 -12.99
CA ASP A 25 15.84 25.58 -12.76
C ASP A 25 14.40 25.00 -12.79
N GLU A 26 14.29 23.69 -13.09
CA GLU A 26 13.04 22.93 -13.07
C GLU A 26 11.95 23.42 -14.03
N VAL A 27 12.31 24.27 -15.01
CA VAL A 27 11.39 24.75 -16.06
C VAL A 27 11.03 23.58 -16.99
N ARG A 28 9.74 23.36 -17.23
CA ARG A 28 9.22 22.33 -18.13
C ARG A 28 8.74 22.94 -19.45
N PRO A 29 8.81 22.24 -20.61
CA PRO A 29 9.27 20.86 -20.81
C PRO A 29 10.80 20.70 -20.82
N VAL A 30 11.57 21.76 -21.05
CA VAL A 30 13.04 21.74 -21.14
C VAL A 30 13.61 22.82 -20.23
N CYS A 31 14.47 22.42 -19.28
CA CYS A 31 15.13 23.40 -18.40
C CYS A 31 16.17 24.24 -19.15
N SER A 32 16.41 25.47 -18.69
CA SER A 32 17.31 26.41 -19.37
C SER A 32 18.74 25.87 -19.58
N ASN A 33 19.25 25.07 -18.63
CA ASN A 33 20.55 24.45 -18.73
C ASN A 33 20.63 23.36 -19.81
N CYS A 34 19.56 22.62 -20.07
CA CYS A 34 19.50 21.64 -21.13
C CYS A 34 19.22 22.33 -22.48
N SER A 35 18.35 23.34 -22.50
CA SER A 35 18.04 24.14 -23.68
C SER A 35 19.30 24.83 -24.26
N GLN A 36 20.13 25.45 -23.40
CA GLN A 36 21.37 26.09 -23.83
C GLN A 36 22.44 25.13 -24.38
N ARG A 37 22.30 23.83 -24.08
CA ARG A 37 23.27 22.81 -24.48
C ARG A 37 22.72 21.84 -25.53
N GLU A 38 21.51 22.07 -25.98
CA GLU A 38 20.80 21.20 -26.94
C GLU A 38 20.76 19.72 -26.51
N GLU A 39 20.73 19.47 -25.16
CA GLU A 39 20.70 18.13 -24.58
C GLU A 39 19.28 17.71 -24.26
N THR A 40 19.02 16.40 -24.34
CA THR A 40 17.74 15.82 -23.97
C THR A 40 17.41 16.10 -22.51
N CYS A 41 16.29 16.79 -22.24
CA CYS A 41 15.85 17.16 -20.91
C CYS A 41 14.71 16.23 -20.45
N GLU A 42 15.06 15.19 -19.71
CA GLU A 42 14.09 14.25 -19.17
C GLU A 42 13.87 14.52 -17.67
N TYR A 43 12.63 14.78 -17.30
CA TYR A 43 12.18 14.74 -15.92
C TYR A 43 11.69 13.33 -15.61
N VAL A 44 12.22 12.71 -14.55
CA VAL A 44 11.63 11.46 -14.04
C VAL A 44 10.23 11.80 -13.59
N ALA A 45 9.22 11.18 -14.19
CA ALA A 45 7.86 11.25 -13.68
C ALA A 45 7.93 10.76 -12.22
N GLU A 46 7.52 11.62 -11.28
CA GLU A 46 7.37 11.21 -9.89
C GLU A 46 6.31 10.13 -9.86
N SER A 47 6.77 8.87 -9.83
CA SER A 47 5.90 7.84 -9.30
C SER A 47 5.71 8.21 -7.84
N SER A 48 4.54 8.73 -7.51
CA SER A 48 4.10 9.03 -6.15
C SER A 48 3.86 7.72 -5.39
N LEU A 49 4.93 6.95 -5.23
CA LEU A 49 4.91 5.78 -4.39
C LEU A 49 5.22 6.28 -2.98
N ILE A 50 4.26 6.16 -2.07
CA ILE A 50 4.35 6.56 -0.66
C ILE A 50 5.66 6.10 0.00
N TRP A 51 6.24 4.97 -0.44
CA TRP A 51 7.53 4.47 0.02
C TRP A 51 8.77 5.21 -0.51
N ALA A 52 8.65 6.08 -1.52
CA ALA A 52 9.80 6.85 -2.03
C ALA A 52 10.15 8.06 -1.15
N ALA A 53 9.26 8.44 -0.24
CA ALA A 53 9.43 9.61 0.64
C ALA A 53 10.29 9.31 1.89
N ASP A 54 10.42 8.04 2.30
CA ASP A 54 11.06 7.63 3.56
C ASP A 54 12.53 7.18 3.42
N GLU A 55 13.29 7.66 2.44
CA GLU A 55 14.76 7.43 2.47
C GLU A 55 15.40 8.32 3.53
N PRO A 56 15.94 7.76 4.64
CA PRO A 56 16.72 8.52 5.58
C PRO A 56 17.99 9.03 4.87
N THR A 57 18.12 10.34 4.75
CA THR A 57 19.34 10.99 4.26
C THR A 57 20.51 10.59 5.17
N ARG A 58 21.35 9.68 4.71
CA ARG A 58 22.60 9.32 5.38
C ARG A 58 23.40 10.59 5.69
N PRO A 59 23.77 10.87 6.94
CA PRO A 59 24.67 11.95 7.25
C PRO A 59 26.04 11.65 6.63
N ARG A 60 26.49 12.51 5.74
CA ARG A 60 27.86 12.45 5.20
C ARG A 60 28.85 12.62 6.33
N SER A 61 29.65 11.58 6.64
CA SER A 61 30.78 11.68 7.52
C SER A 61 31.76 12.74 7.02
N ARG A 62 31.88 13.84 7.74
CA ARG A 62 33.01 14.78 7.60
C ARG A 62 34.25 14.11 8.13
N ARG A 63 35.18 13.75 7.25
CA ARG A 63 36.57 13.49 7.63
C ARG A 63 37.10 14.74 8.32
N ARG A 64 37.40 14.64 9.59
CA ARG A 64 38.18 15.64 10.30
C ARG A 64 39.32 14.95 11.03
N ASN A 65 40.53 15.45 10.75
CA ASN A 65 41.83 15.02 11.32
C ASN A 65 41.84 15.05 12.85
N LYS A 66 42.57 14.07 13.41
CA LYS A 66 43.02 13.98 14.80
C LYS A 66 43.89 15.19 15.20
N PRO A 67 44.00 15.59 16.48
CA PRO A 67 44.75 14.78 17.47
C PRO A 67 44.16 14.75 18.91
N SER A 68 44.42 13.64 19.56
CA SER A 68 44.73 13.36 20.99
C SER A 68 44.22 14.25 22.13
N ARG A 69 43.46 13.68 23.07
CA ARG A 69 43.89 13.41 24.46
C ARG A 69 42.75 12.91 25.33
N GLU A 70 43.13 12.04 26.24
CA GLU A 70 42.35 11.37 27.25
C GLU A 70 41.41 12.23 28.09
N SER A 71 40.23 11.70 28.41
CA SER A 71 39.67 11.75 29.76
C SER A 71 38.51 10.75 29.87
N THR A 72 38.68 9.82 30.76
CA THR A 72 37.69 8.89 31.31
C THR A 72 36.58 9.63 32.01
N VAL A 73 35.33 9.34 31.62
CA VAL A 73 34.16 9.52 32.52
C VAL A 73 33.21 8.36 32.26
N ASP A 74 33.02 7.54 33.30
CA ASP A 74 31.97 6.54 33.43
C ASP A 74 30.60 7.18 33.24
N ALA A 75 29.83 6.66 32.30
CA ALA A 75 28.39 6.89 32.21
C ALA A 75 27.68 5.55 32.29
N SER A 76 27.15 5.26 33.45
CA SER A 76 26.20 4.16 33.67
C SER A 76 24.99 4.29 32.77
N PRO A 77 24.50 3.20 32.20
CA PRO A 77 23.32 3.25 31.32
C PRO A 77 22.06 3.54 32.13
N SER A 78 21.24 4.49 31.62
CA SER A 78 19.91 4.81 32.12
C SER A 78 18.99 3.58 32.04
N PRO A 79 18.16 3.29 33.06
CA PRO A 79 17.38 2.05 33.16
C PRO A 79 16.12 1.98 32.29
N ASN A 80 15.91 2.87 31.32
CA ASN A 80 14.67 2.94 30.52
C ASN A 80 14.88 2.82 29.01
N ALA A 81 15.88 2.08 28.54
CA ALA A 81 15.94 1.70 27.13
C ALA A 81 15.04 0.47 26.89
N PRO A 82 14.10 0.50 25.91
CA PRO A 82 13.23 -0.64 25.65
C PRO A 82 14.06 -1.86 25.20
N PHE A 83 13.82 -2.99 25.84
CA PHE A 83 14.51 -4.27 25.69
C PHE A 83 14.64 -4.81 24.23
N TRP A 84 13.78 -4.38 23.31
CA TRP A 84 13.77 -4.84 21.92
C TRP A 84 14.87 -4.23 21.03
N LEU A 85 15.58 -3.18 21.48
CA LEU A 85 16.73 -2.60 20.75
C LEU A 85 17.98 -3.51 20.75
N LEU A 86 18.01 -4.56 21.57
CA LEU A 86 19.17 -5.44 21.76
C LEU A 86 19.06 -6.79 21.04
N GLY A 87 17.97 -7.06 20.31
CA GLY A 87 17.75 -8.30 19.57
C GLY A 87 18.10 -8.21 18.09
N GLY A 88 19.30 -7.75 17.74
CA GLY A 88 19.80 -7.84 16.38
C GLY A 88 20.03 -9.30 15.99
N PHE A 89 19.47 -9.74 14.84
CA PHE A 89 19.95 -10.92 14.16
C PHE A 89 21.41 -10.66 13.76
N ALA A 90 22.36 -11.37 14.37
CA ALA A 90 23.75 -11.27 14.02
C ALA A 90 23.97 -11.84 12.63
N ASP A 91 24.22 -10.97 11.66
CA ASP A 91 24.87 -11.34 10.41
C ASP A 91 26.30 -11.80 10.73
N GLY A 92 26.62 -13.02 10.30
CA GLY A 92 27.92 -13.61 10.54
C GLY A 92 29.01 -12.92 9.74
N SER A 93 29.95 -12.28 10.44
CA SER A 93 31.31 -12.04 9.93
C SER A 93 32.29 -11.90 11.08
N THR A 94 33.02 -12.98 11.29
CA THR A 94 34.41 -13.21 11.65
C THR A 94 35.09 -12.41 12.76
N SER A 95 35.50 -13.24 13.69
CA SER A 95 36.81 -13.37 14.37
C SER A 95 37.05 -12.62 15.68
N SER A 96 37.08 -13.35 16.74
CA SER A 96 38.31 -13.80 17.42
C SER A 96 37.97 -14.65 18.65
N ALA A 97 38.70 -15.72 18.81
CA ALA A 97 38.55 -16.75 19.82
C ALA A 97 38.67 -16.21 21.25
N SER A 98 37.65 -16.51 22.05
CA SER A 98 37.85 -16.80 23.47
C SER A 98 36.94 -17.98 23.82
N THR A 99 37.57 -19.10 24.14
CA THR A 99 37.01 -20.35 24.60
C THR A 99 36.26 -20.16 25.91
N GLY A 100 34.94 -20.11 25.81
CA GLY A 100 34.04 -20.22 26.94
C GLY A 100 32.73 -20.81 26.41
N THR A 101 32.57 -22.14 26.51
CA THR A 101 31.35 -22.89 26.17
C THR A 101 30.24 -22.52 27.15
N SER A 102 29.61 -21.38 26.93
CA SER A 102 28.30 -21.09 27.49
C SER A 102 27.26 -21.44 26.44
N THR A 103 26.60 -22.56 26.59
CA THR A 103 25.37 -22.91 25.84
C THR A 103 24.25 -22.03 26.34
N ALA A 104 24.29 -20.73 26.01
CA ALA A 104 23.20 -19.83 26.25
C ALA A 104 22.05 -20.26 25.32
N VAL A 105 20.94 -20.72 25.89
CA VAL A 105 19.70 -20.98 25.14
C VAL A 105 19.29 -19.69 24.49
N PRO A 106 19.02 -19.68 23.16
CA PRO A 106 18.57 -18.47 22.48
C PRO A 106 17.32 -17.90 23.17
N THR A 107 17.31 -16.60 23.44
CA THR A 107 16.14 -15.93 24.03
C THR A 107 15.01 -15.86 23.02
N VAL A 108 13.82 -16.33 23.39
CA VAL A 108 12.60 -16.26 22.53
C VAL A 108 12.01 -14.86 22.62
N ASN A 109 11.76 -14.23 21.48
CA ASN A 109 11.07 -12.95 21.42
C ASN A 109 9.54 -13.17 21.50
N LEU A 110 8.99 -13.05 22.70
CA LEU A 110 7.56 -13.29 22.97
C LEU A 110 6.64 -12.29 22.22
N THR A 111 7.08 -11.05 21.99
CA THR A 111 6.30 -10.06 21.24
C THR A 111 6.15 -10.49 19.79
N GLN A 112 7.22 -10.93 19.13
CA GLN A 112 7.15 -11.46 17.77
C GLN A 112 6.29 -12.74 17.69
N MET A 113 6.37 -13.61 18.70
CA MET A 113 5.49 -14.79 18.80
C MET A 113 4.01 -14.37 18.94
N ARG A 114 3.70 -13.37 19.78
CA ARG A 114 2.33 -12.82 19.91
C ARG A 114 1.82 -12.32 18.54
N LEU A 115 2.64 -11.59 17.79
CA LEU A 115 2.27 -11.11 16.46
C LEU A 115 2.03 -12.25 15.47
N LEU A 116 2.86 -13.28 15.47
CA LEU A 116 2.69 -14.43 14.58
C LEU A 116 1.43 -15.24 14.94
N VAL A 117 1.16 -15.44 16.23
CA VAL A 117 -0.06 -16.11 16.70
C VAL A 117 -1.29 -15.29 16.32
N ASN A 118 -1.24 -13.97 16.47
CA ASN A 118 -2.31 -13.08 16.03
C ASN A 118 -2.55 -13.16 14.52
N TRP A 119 -1.48 -13.21 13.72
CA TRP A 119 -1.60 -13.42 12.28
C TRP A 119 -2.39 -14.70 11.97
N GLN A 120 -2.01 -15.82 12.55
CA GLN A 120 -2.61 -17.11 12.25
C GLN A 120 -4.07 -17.22 12.71
N ASN A 121 -4.45 -16.58 13.82
CA ASN A 121 -5.78 -16.69 14.39
C ASN A 121 -6.76 -15.62 13.87
N GLU A 122 -6.27 -14.39 13.65
CA GLU A 122 -7.09 -13.22 13.38
C GLU A 122 -6.76 -12.55 12.04
N THR A 123 -5.53 -12.04 11.91
CA THR A 123 -5.17 -11.15 10.79
C THR A 123 -5.36 -11.81 9.43
N CYS A 124 -4.99 -13.08 9.27
CA CYS A 124 -5.10 -13.81 8.01
C CYS A 124 -6.55 -13.92 7.48
N GLN A 125 -7.54 -13.84 8.37
CA GLN A 125 -8.96 -13.93 8.01
C GLN A 125 -9.39 -12.73 7.17
N PHE A 126 -8.83 -11.55 7.43
CA PHE A 126 -9.11 -10.32 6.68
C PHE A 126 -8.58 -10.32 5.24
N PHE A 127 -7.70 -11.25 4.91
CA PHE A 127 -7.20 -11.48 3.55
C PHE A 127 -7.98 -12.56 2.80
N SER A 128 -8.75 -13.38 3.51
CA SER A 128 -9.39 -14.56 2.97
C SER A 128 -10.74 -14.22 2.34
N ARG A 129 -11.08 -14.86 1.22
CA ARG A 129 -12.41 -14.77 0.60
C ARG A 129 -13.20 -16.09 0.70
N ASP A 130 -12.50 -17.19 1.03
CA ASP A 130 -13.04 -18.55 1.16
C ASP A 130 -12.09 -19.41 2.00
N THR A 131 -12.46 -20.67 2.23
CA THR A 131 -11.66 -21.61 3.03
C THR A 131 -10.29 -21.89 2.40
N ASP A 132 -10.21 -22.03 1.07
CA ASP A 132 -8.98 -22.39 0.36
C ASP A 132 -7.97 -21.23 0.42
N THR A 133 -8.41 -20.03 0.17
CA THR A 133 -7.58 -18.83 0.32
C THR A 133 -7.18 -18.57 1.76
N ARG A 134 -8.03 -18.95 2.74
CA ARG A 134 -7.67 -18.87 4.15
C ARG A 134 -6.50 -19.78 4.49
N ILE A 135 -6.48 -21.02 3.97
CA ILE A 135 -5.36 -21.94 4.16
C ILE A 135 -4.06 -21.34 3.59
N VAL A 136 -4.13 -20.66 2.43
CA VAL A 136 -2.96 -20.00 1.87
C VAL A 136 -2.41 -18.91 2.80
N TRP A 137 -3.24 -18.01 3.29
CA TRP A 137 -2.80 -16.92 4.16
C TRP A 137 -2.38 -17.40 5.55
N GLN A 138 -3.08 -18.38 6.11
CA GLN A 138 -2.87 -18.88 7.47
C GLN A 138 -1.65 -19.80 7.57
N LEU A 139 -1.49 -20.72 6.62
CA LEU A 139 -0.46 -21.79 6.69
C LEU A 139 0.65 -21.60 5.66
N TYR A 140 0.32 -21.54 4.37
CA TYR A 140 1.34 -21.57 3.32
C TYR A 140 2.18 -20.29 3.27
N LEU A 141 1.58 -19.13 3.56
CA LEU A 141 2.31 -17.88 3.67
C LEU A 141 3.28 -17.89 4.86
N VAL A 142 2.87 -18.47 6.00
CA VAL A 142 3.73 -18.60 7.18
C VAL A 142 4.87 -19.58 6.92
N ASP A 143 4.61 -20.71 6.27
CA ASP A 143 5.65 -21.66 5.85
C ASP A 143 6.69 -21.02 4.93
N GLU A 144 6.24 -20.13 4.02
CA GLU A 144 7.14 -19.38 3.16
C GLU A 144 7.90 -18.31 3.95
N ALA A 145 7.25 -17.66 4.92
CA ALA A 145 7.86 -16.65 5.78
C ALA A 145 8.95 -17.21 6.71
N LEU A 146 8.82 -18.48 7.13
CA LEU A 146 9.87 -19.17 7.90
C LEU A 146 11.15 -19.37 7.08
N LYS A 147 11.08 -19.29 5.75
CA LYS A 147 12.23 -19.37 4.82
C LYS A 147 12.69 -18.00 4.33
N SER A 148 11.85 -16.98 4.50
CA SER A 148 12.07 -15.61 4.02
C SER A 148 11.90 -14.60 5.16
N PRO A 149 13.01 -14.18 5.81
CA PRO A 149 12.95 -13.22 6.92
C PRO A 149 12.17 -11.94 6.57
N SER A 150 12.30 -11.46 5.34
CA SER A 150 11.58 -10.27 4.87
C SER A 150 10.08 -10.46 4.80
N LEU A 151 9.60 -11.64 4.38
CA LEU A 151 8.17 -11.96 4.39
C LEU A 151 7.67 -12.07 5.83
N MET A 152 8.46 -12.66 6.73
CA MET A 152 8.14 -12.68 8.16
C MET A 152 8.01 -11.26 8.71
N HIS A 153 8.94 -10.36 8.38
CA HIS A 153 8.81 -8.94 8.76
C HIS A 153 7.52 -8.32 8.21
N GLY A 154 7.09 -8.65 6.99
CA GLY A 154 5.81 -8.21 6.43
C GLY A 154 4.61 -8.68 7.26
N ILE A 155 4.57 -9.95 7.64
CA ILE A 155 3.53 -10.52 8.50
C ILE A 155 3.49 -9.81 9.85
N LEU A 156 4.65 -9.67 10.51
CA LEU A 156 4.75 -9.03 11.82
C LEU A 156 4.36 -7.54 11.76
N ALA A 157 4.70 -6.83 10.66
CA ALA A 157 4.31 -5.44 10.46
C ALA A 157 2.80 -5.25 10.39
N VAL A 158 2.11 -6.09 9.61
CA VAL A 158 0.65 -6.00 9.44
C VAL A 158 -0.08 -6.43 10.72
N SER A 159 0.42 -7.47 11.41
CA SER A 159 -0.14 -7.91 12.69
C SER A 159 0.03 -6.84 13.79
N ALA A 160 1.18 -6.18 13.85
CA ALA A 160 1.42 -5.07 14.79
C ALA A 160 0.53 -3.86 14.47
N LEU A 161 0.34 -3.55 13.18
CA LEU A 161 -0.57 -2.49 12.76
C LEU A 161 -2.03 -2.79 13.13
N GLN A 162 -2.47 -4.05 13.04
CA GLN A 162 -3.79 -4.45 13.52
C GLN A 162 -3.95 -4.20 15.02
N PHE A 163 -2.97 -4.55 15.86
CA PHE A 163 -3.01 -4.21 17.27
C PHE A 163 -3.09 -2.70 17.50
N ALA A 164 -2.31 -1.90 16.74
CA ALA A 164 -2.39 -0.45 16.83
C ALA A 164 -3.78 0.12 16.50
N LEU A 165 -4.56 -0.57 15.66
CA LEU A 165 -5.91 -0.16 15.25
C LEU A 165 -7.01 -0.70 16.19
N SER A 166 -6.72 -1.72 17.00
CA SER A 166 -7.74 -2.47 17.79
C SER A 166 -7.54 -2.37 19.30
N GLU A 167 -6.31 -2.16 19.78
CA GLU A 167 -5.96 -2.09 21.19
C GLU A 167 -6.24 -0.71 21.81
N ALA A 168 -6.09 -0.60 23.11
CA ALA A 168 -6.29 0.65 23.82
C ALA A 168 -5.37 1.78 23.30
N PRO A 169 -5.83 3.04 23.28
CA PRO A 169 -5.03 4.18 22.78
C PRO A 169 -3.66 4.33 23.45
N SER A 170 -3.51 3.88 24.69
CA SER A 170 -2.23 3.92 25.42
C SER A 170 -1.18 2.96 24.87
N GLU A 171 -1.57 1.88 24.19
CA GLU A 171 -0.66 0.89 23.60
C GLU A 171 -0.39 1.18 22.12
N GLN A 172 -1.20 2.00 21.48
CA GLN A 172 -1.11 2.31 20.06
C GLN A 172 0.29 2.78 19.61
N PRO A 173 1.00 3.72 20.31
CA PRO A 173 2.33 4.15 19.90
C PRO A 173 3.36 3.02 19.86
N PHE A 174 3.31 2.10 20.83
CA PHE A 174 4.19 0.93 20.86
C PHE A 174 3.99 0.03 19.63
N TRP A 175 2.73 -0.27 19.30
CA TRP A 175 2.42 -1.13 18.16
C TRP A 175 2.73 -0.45 16.82
N LEU A 176 2.54 0.87 16.70
CA LEU A 176 2.89 1.64 15.49
C LEU A 176 4.40 1.69 15.26
N GLU A 177 5.19 1.88 16.31
CA GLU A 177 6.65 1.86 16.22
C GLU A 177 7.13 0.49 15.73
N LEU A 178 6.62 -0.58 16.33
CA LEU A 178 6.97 -1.95 15.95
C LEU A 178 6.53 -2.28 14.52
N ALA A 179 5.33 -1.88 14.12
CA ALA A 179 4.82 -2.04 12.76
C ALA A 179 5.72 -1.33 11.74
N THR A 180 6.14 -0.11 12.06
CA THR A 180 7.01 0.70 11.18
C THR A 180 8.40 0.11 11.05
N ALA A 181 8.99 -0.39 12.15
CA ALA A 181 10.28 -1.05 12.13
C ALA A 181 10.26 -2.30 11.23
N HIS A 182 9.26 -3.17 11.39
CA HIS A 182 9.11 -4.35 10.57
C HIS A 182 8.80 -4.01 9.09
N LYS A 183 7.95 -3.01 8.82
CA LYS A 183 7.67 -2.51 7.45
C LYS A 183 8.96 -2.10 6.73
N GLY A 184 9.86 -1.40 7.40
CA GLY A 184 11.12 -0.95 6.82
C GLY A 184 11.97 -2.10 6.27
N GLN A 185 12.10 -3.19 7.03
CA GLN A 185 12.82 -4.40 6.62
C GLN A 185 12.11 -5.11 5.43
N ALA A 186 10.79 -5.22 5.51
CA ALA A 186 9.97 -5.83 4.47
C ALA A 186 10.08 -5.09 3.13
N LEU A 187 9.99 -3.76 3.14
CA LEU A 187 10.05 -2.93 1.92
C LEU A 187 11.43 -2.94 1.27
N HIS A 188 12.51 -2.96 2.07
CA HIS A 188 13.86 -3.05 1.51
C HIS A 188 14.02 -4.31 0.65
N ALA A 189 13.64 -5.46 1.18
CA ALA A 189 13.74 -6.73 0.47
C ALA A 189 12.78 -6.83 -0.73
N LEU A 190 11.57 -6.26 -0.63
CA LEU A 190 10.65 -6.21 -1.76
C LEU A 190 11.28 -5.44 -2.93
N ARG A 191 11.86 -4.26 -2.68
CA ARG A 191 12.53 -3.43 -3.70
C ARG A 191 13.67 -4.18 -4.42
N GLU A 192 14.46 -4.97 -3.69
CA GLU A 192 15.50 -5.78 -4.29
C GLU A 192 14.93 -6.98 -5.08
N GLY A 193 13.96 -7.69 -4.49
CA GLY A 193 13.38 -8.90 -5.07
C GLY A 193 12.60 -8.66 -6.37
N ILE A 194 11.93 -7.51 -6.53
CA ILE A 194 11.16 -7.20 -7.75
C ILE A 194 12.04 -6.98 -8.99
N ARG A 195 13.34 -6.75 -8.82
CA ARG A 195 14.29 -6.62 -9.92
C ARG A 195 14.43 -7.92 -10.69
N GLN A 196 14.34 -9.06 -10.00
CA GLN A 196 14.40 -10.37 -10.59
C GLN A 196 13.42 -11.33 -9.90
N VAL A 197 12.26 -11.56 -10.54
CA VAL A 197 11.25 -12.52 -10.07
C VAL A 197 11.63 -13.91 -10.55
N THR A 198 11.81 -14.85 -9.62
CA THR A 198 12.18 -16.25 -9.88
C THR A 198 11.15 -17.21 -9.28
N PRO A 199 11.14 -18.51 -9.66
CA PRO A 199 10.27 -19.50 -9.02
C PRO A 199 10.44 -19.55 -7.49
N GLU A 200 11.68 -19.39 -7.01
CA GLU A 200 12.04 -19.51 -5.59
C GLU A 200 11.52 -18.34 -4.76
N ASN A 201 11.58 -17.10 -5.30
CA ASN A 201 11.16 -15.90 -4.57
C ASN A 201 9.73 -15.45 -4.89
N SER A 202 9.07 -16.03 -5.89
CA SER A 202 7.77 -15.59 -6.40
C SER A 202 6.66 -15.57 -5.34
N ARG A 203 6.62 -16.61 -4.47
CA ARG A 203 5.62 -16.70 -3.39
C ARG A 203 5.86 -15.66 -2.31
N ALA A 204 7.12 -15.50 -1.90
CA ALA A 204 7.49 -14.48 -0.92
C ALA A 204 7.20 -13.06 -1.42
N LEU A 205 7.55 -12.74 -2.67
CA LEU A 205 7.29 -11.43 -3.28
C LEU A 205 5.79 -11.14 -3.43
N MET A 206 5.01 -12.13 -3.85
CA MET A 206 3.55 -11.99 -3.96
C MET A 206 2.94 -11.74 -2.59
N GLY A 207 3.25 -12.55 -1.58
CA GLY A 207 2.77 -12.36 -0.22
C GLY A 207 3.16 -11.00 0.34
N LEU A 208 4.44 -10.64 0.22
CA LEU A 208 4.97 -9.38 0.70
C LEU A 208 4.31 -8.17 0.04
N SER A 209 4.06 -8.24 -1.27
CA SER A 209 3.38 -7.17 -2.01
C SER A 209 1.93 -6.96 -1.54
N ALA A 210 1.20 -8.04 -1.26
CA ALA A 210 -0.15 -7.95 -0.69
C ALA A 210 -0.16 -7.36 0.72
N LEU A 211 0.83 -7.74 1.57
CA LEU A 211 0.99 -7.19 2.91
C LEU A 211 1.30 -5.69 2.89
N VAL A 212 2.06 -5.21 1.91
CA VAL A 212 2.34 -3.78 1.72
C VAL A 212 1.08 -3.00 1.38
N VAL A 213 0.19 -3.54 0.54
CA VAL A 213 -1.11 -2.91 0.24
C VAL A 213 -1.97 -2.83 1.51
N ALA A 214 -2.06 -3.91 2.28
CA ALA A 214 -2.80 -3.91 3.54
C ALA A 214 -2.23 -2.91 4.55
N TYR A 215 -0.90 -2.85 4.64
CA TYR A 215 -0.22 -1.87 5.49
C TYR A 215 -0.55 -0.43 5.06
N ALA A 216 -0.59 -0.14 3.76
CA ALA A 216 -0.92 1.19 3.24
C ALA A 216 -2.35 1.61 3.62
N PHE A 217 -3.32 0.71 3.49
CA PHE A 217 -4.69 0.97 3.96
C PHE A 217 -4.74 1.26 5.46
N GLY A 218 -4.15 0.38 6.28
CA GLY A 218 -4.20 0.50 7.73
C GLY A 218 -3.44 1.71 8.27
N SER A 219 -2.27 2.04 7.70
CA SER A 219 -1.46 3.18 8.16
C SER A 219 -2.15 4.53 7.93
N ALA A 220 -2.97 4.66 6.90
CA ALA A 220 -3.76 5.87 6.67
C ALA A 220 -4.76 6.13 7.80
N LEU A 221 -5.29 5.08 8.44
CA LEU A 221 -6.21 5.22 9.58
C LEU A 221 -5.53 5.76 10.84
N THR A 222 -4.21 5.66 10.94
CA THR A 222 -3.41 6.17 12.06
C THR A 222 -2.66 7.45 11.72
N ALA A 223 -2.83 7.98 10.49
CA ALA A 223 -2.14 9.16 10.02
C ALA A 223 -2.55 10.41 10.79
N VAL A 224 -1.57 11.25 11.14
CA VAL A 224 -1.78 12.54 11.79
C VAL A 224 -2.04 13.64 10.76
N SER A 225 -1.36 13.55 9.61
CA SER A 225 -1.51 14.51 8.50
C SER A 225 -2.81 14.27 7.75
N GLU A 226 -3.60 15.31 7.52
CA GLU A 226 -4.86 15.23 6.76
C GLU A 226 -4.66 14.66 5.35
N SER A 227 -3.53 14.96 4.69
CA SER A 227 -3.23 14.45 3.34
C SER A 227 -2.94 12.94 3.29
N GLU A 228 -2.69 12.32 4.43
CA GLU A 228 -2.39 10.88 4.55
C GLU A 228 -3.57 10.08 5.11
N LYS A 229 -4.60 10.76 5.62
CA LYS A 229 -5.84 10.13 6.10
C LYS A 229 -6.62 9.49 4.95
N PRO A 230 -7.53 8.55 5.26
CA PRO A 230 -8.42 7.98 4.24
C PRO A 230 -9.14 9.07 3.46
N GLY A 231 -9.09 9.00 2.15
CA GLY A 231 -9.70 9.93 1.20
C GLY A 231 -9.37 9.52 -0.23
N LEU A 232 -9.89 10.27 -1.21
CA LEU A 232 -9.74 9.92 -2.63
C LEU A 232 -8.27 9.91 -3.06
N ASP A 233 -7.47 10.89 -2.67
CA ASP A 233 -6.06 10.97 -3.05
C ASP A 233 -5.23 9.86 -2.41
N ALA A 234 -5.48 9.55 -1.14
CA ALA A 234 -4.83 8.44 -0.44
C ALA A 234 -5.20 7.10 -1.10
N LEU A 235 -6.46 6.91 -1.51
CA LEU A 235 -6.89 5.70 -2.21
C LEU A 235 -6.25 5.58 -3.60
N ASN A 236 -6.10 6.67 -4.34
CA ASN A 236 -5.36 6.68 -5.61
C ASN A 236 -3.90 6.23 -5.44
N ASN A 237 -3.25 6.62 -4.34
CA ASN A 237 -1.92 6.14 -4.01
C ASN A 237 -1.92 4.62 -3.75
N VAL A 238 -2.90 4.09 -3.02
CA VAL A 238 -3.05 2.64 -2.81
C VAL A 238 -3.28 1.91 -4.14
N PHE A 239 -4.06 2.47 -5.07
CA PHE A 239 -4.24 1.90 -6.41
C PHE A 239 -2.91 1.81 -7.17
N GLY A 240 -2.04 2.81 -7.03
CA GLY A 240 -0.66 2.75 -7.53
C GLY A 240 0.13 1.55 -6.99
N LEU A 241 -0.02 1.23 -5.69
CA LEU A 241 0.58 0.04 -5.07
C LEU A 241 -0.01 -1.26 -5.63
N CYS A 242 -1.34 -1.34 -5.77
CA CYS A 242 -2.02 -2.50 -6.33
C CYS A 242 -1.54 -2.83 -7.74
N ARG A 243 -1.23 -1.82 -8.56
CA ARG A 243 -0.61 -2.03 -9.89
C ARG A 243 0.79 -2.64 -9.80
N GLY A 244 1.58 -2.23 -8.81
CA GLY A 244 2.86 -2.87 -8.51
C GLY A 244 2.70 -4.36 -8.19
N VAL A 245 1.69 -4.71 -7.37
CA VAL A 245 1.33 -6.10 -7.06
C VAL A 245 0.95 -6.85 -8.33
N GLN A 246 0.14 -6.26 -9.20
CA GLN A 246 -0.26 -6.87 -10.48
C GLN A 246 0.94 -7.19 -11.36
N GLN A 247 1.91 -6.28 -11.46
CA GLN A 247 3.13 -6.52 -12.26
C GLN A 247 3.95 -7.69 -11.72
N ILE A 248 4.10 -7.80 -10.40
CA ILE A 248 4.78 -8.94 -9.75
C ILE A 248 3.99 -10.22 -10.03
N THR A 249 2.69 -10.20 -9.83
CA THR A 249 1.80 -11.33 -10.04
C THR A 249 1.84 -11.81 -11.50
N ASN A 250 1.81 -10.91 -12.47
CA ASN A 250 1.91 -11.27 -13.89
C ASN A 250 3.22 -11.96 -14.23
N LYS A 251 4.36 -11.46 -13.71
CA LYS A 251 5.67 -12.10 -13.89
C LYS A 251 5.78 -13.47 -13.22
N ALA A 252 5.13 -13.64 -12.07
CA ALA A 252 5.17 -14.85 -11.26
C ALA A 252 4.03 -15.83 -11.59
N HIS A 253 3.06 -15.47 -12.45
CA HIS A 253 1.80 -16.17 -12.65
C HIS A 253 1.96 -17.66 -12.96
N SER A 254 2.88 -18.02 -13.86
CA SER A 254 3.14 -19.42 -14.22
C SER A 254 3.64 -20.23 -13.02
N PHE A 255 4.44 -19.63 -12.13
CA PHE A 255 4.97 -20.30 -10.94
C PHE A 255 3.93 -20.40 -9.83
N LEU A 256 3.13 -19.35 -9.65
CA LEU A 256 2.12 -19.28 -8.59
C LEU A 256 0.94 -20.22 -8.83
N ARG A 257 0.49 -20.35 -10.08
CA ARG A 257 -0.63 -21.26 -10.44
C ARG A 257 -0.37 -22.75 -10.27
N ILE A 258 0.87 -23.17 -10.26
CA ILE A 258 1.26 -24.57 -10.01
C ILE A 258 1.73 -24.81 -8.57
N SER A 259 1.65 -23.81 -7.72
CA SER A 259 2.02 -23.86 -6.30
C SER A 259 0.79 -23.95 -5.41
N ASN A 260 1.04 -24.12 -4.11
CA ASN A 260 0.01 -24.04 -3.06
C ASN A 260 -0.63 -22.64 -2.90
N PHE A 261 -0.15 -21.64 -3.66
CA PHE A 261 -0.77 -20.30 -3.76
C PHE A 261 -1.81 -20.21 -4.88
N ALA A 262 -1.99 -21.25 -5.69
CA ALA A 262 -2.95 -21.29 -6.80
C ALA A 262 -4.39 -20.80 -6.42
N PRO A 263 -4.94 -21.11 -5.23
CA PRO A 263 -6.27 -20.65 -4.85
C PRO A 263 -6.46 -19.14 -4.87
N LEU A 264 -5.39 -18.34 -4.70
CA LEU A 264 -5.47 -16.89 -4.77
C LEU A 264 -5.80 -16.35 -6.17
N PHE A 265 -5.53 -17.13 -7.21
CA PHE A 265 -5.65 -16.74 -8.62
C PHE A 265 -6.84 -17.40 -9.35
N THR A 266 -7.53 -18.31 -8.68
CA THR A 266 -8.72 -19.00 -9.20
C THR A 266 -9.92 -18.57 -8.34
N PRO A 267 -10.62 -17.47 -8.69
CA PRO A 267 -11.88 -17.19 -8.03
C PRO A 267 -12.84 -18.33 -8.32
N GLY A 268 -13.43 -18.89 -7.26
CA GLY A 268 -14.57 -19.79 -7.41
C GLY A 268 -15.78 -19.08 -8.03
N ASP A 269 -16.80 -19.83 -8.36
CA ASP A 269 -18.09 -19.26 -8.74
C ASP A 269 -18.62 -18.38 -7.58
N PRO A 270 -19.29 -17.28 -7.88
CA PRO A 270 -19.85 -16.43 -6.85
C PRO A 270 -20.85 -17.24 -6.00
N PRO A 271 -20.72 -17.23 -4.66
CA PRO A 271 -21.48 -18.12 -3.79
C PRO A 271 -22.92 -17.70 -3.58
N ILE A 272 -23.30 -16.49 -3.98
CA ILE A 272 -24.65 -15.92 -3.79
C ILE A 272 -25.07 -15.07 -4.98
N GLU A 273 -26.37 -14.95 -5.17
CA GLU A 273 -26.96 -13.97 -6.08
C GLU A 273 -26.82 -12.56 -5.49
N VAL A 274 -26.50 -11.63 -6.36
CA VAL A 274 -26.38 -10.21 -5.99
C VAL A 274 -27.77 -9.62 -5.79
N PRO A 275 -28.04 -8.85 -4.73
CA PRO A 275 -29.32 -8.20 -4.49
C PRO A 275 -29.82 -7.37 -5.67
N GLU A 276 -31.16 -7.26 -5.83
CA GLU A 276 -31.76 -6.57 -6.98
C GLU A 276 -31.41 -5.08 -7.07
N ASP A 277 -31.24 -4.40 -5.94
CA ASP A 277 -30.85 -3.00 -5.88
C ASP A 277 -29.44 -2.78 -6.41
N VAL A 278 -28.52 -3.71 -6.10
CA VAL A 278 -27.15 -3.73 -6.64
C VAL A 278 -27.17 -3.99 -8.14
N GLN A 279 -27.99 -4.94 -8.61
CA GLN A 279 -28.14 -5.20 -10.04
C GLN A 279 -28.67 -3.95 -10.76
N ARG A 280 -29.66 -3.26 -10.18
CA ARG A 280 -30.20 -1.99 -10.71
C ARG A 280 -29.13 -0.90 -10.78
N ALA A 281 -28.29 -0.79 -9.74
CA ALA A 281 -27.19 0.19 -9.70
C ALA A 281 -26.19 -0.07 -10.83
N PHE A 282 -25.78 -1.30 -11.06
CA PHE A 282 -24.88 -1.64 -12.17
C PHE A 282 -25.53 -1.44 -13.55
N ASN A 283 -26.81 -1.80 -13.70
CA ASN A 283 -27.53 -1.55 -14.95
C ASN A 283 -27.70 -0.05 -15.23
N HIS A 284 -27.74 0.77 -14.18
CA HIS A 284 -27.73 2.23 -14.30
C HIS A 284 -26.37 2.73 -14.81
N LEU A 285 -25.25 2.22 -14.25
CA LEU A 285 -23.91 2.56 -14.73
C LEU A 285 -23.70 2.19 -16.20
N ASP A 286 -24.16 1.02 -16.65
CA ASP A 286 -24.05 0.61 -18.06
C ASP A 286 -24.83 1.56 -18.99
N ARG A 287 -26.05 1.96 -18.60
CA ARG A 287 -26.83 2.95 -19.36
C ARG A 287 -26.13 4.29 -19.40
N LEU A 288 -25.65 4.79 -18.26
CA LEU A 288 -24.94 6.06 -18.17
C LEU A 288 -23.68 6.07 -19.04
N ASN A 289 -22.92 4.96 -19.07
CA ASN A 289 -21.77 4.82 -19.95
C ASN A 289 -22.16 4.91 -21.44
N THR A 290 -23.30 4.33 -21.81
CA THR A 290 -23.84 4.39 -23.18
C THR A 290 -24.32 5.81 -23.53
N ASP A 291 -25.00 6.50 -22.62
CA ASP A 291 -25.50 7.85 -22.82
C ASP A 291 -24.31 8.83 -22.97
N CYS A 292 -23.24 8.70 -22.19
CA CYS A 292 -22.03 9.48 -22.37
C CYS A 292 -21.37 9.26 -23.74
N LEU A 293 -21.38 8.02 -24.27
CA LEU A 293 -20.88 7.72 -25.63
C LEU A 293 -21.67 8.43 -26.69
N HIS A 294 -23.02 8.48 -26.56
CA HIS A 294 -23.90 9.20 -27.50
C HIS A 294 -23.74 10.72 -27.41
N ALA A 295 -23.35 11.24 -26.25
CA ALA A 295 -23.18 12.68 -26.05
C ALA A 295 -21.87 13.25 -26.65
N GLY A 296 -20.87 12.41 -26.96
CA GLY A 296 -19.63 12.88 -27.55
C GLY A 296 -18.46 11.90 -27.46
N ALA A 297 -17.24 12.40 -27.56
CA ALA A 297 -16.04 11.59 -27.45
C ALA A 297 -15.91 11.02 -26.01
N HIS A 298 -16.09 9.71 -25.89
CA HIS A 298 -16.08 8.99 -24.63
C HIS A 298 -15.46 7.60 -24.80
N ASP A 299 -14.58 7.22 -23.90
CA ASP A 299 -13.96 5.89 -23.88
C ASP A 299 -14.87 4.85 -23.18
N ALA A 300 -15.96 4.51 -23.84
CA ALA A 300 -16.93 3.56 -23.32
C ALA A 300 -16.33 2.17 -23.02
N ALA A 301 -15.28 1.77 -23.74
CA ALA A 301 -14.64 0.46 -23.55
C ALA A 301 -13.94 0.35 -22.19
N THR A 302 -13.18 1.36 -21.80
CA THR A 302 -12.54 1.44 -20.49
C THR A 302 -13.58 1.40 -19.35
N TYR A 303 -14.65 2.19 -19.46
CA TYR A 303 -15.71 2.18 -18.43
C TYR A 303 -16.47 0.85 -18.38
N THR A 304 -16.80 0.24 -19.53
CA THR A 304 -17.40 -1.10 -19.57
C THR A 304 -16.56 -2.15 -18.86
N HIS A 305 -15.24 -2.12 -19.08
CA HIS A 305 -14.31 -3.03 -18.41
C HIS A 305 -14.33 -2.84 -16.88
N VAL A 306 -14.23 -1.59 -16.43
CA VAL A 306 -14.14 -1.26 -15.00
C VAL A 306 -15.46 -1.55 -14.27
N ILE A 307 -16.62 -1.23 -14.88
CA ILE A 307 -17.95 -1.55 -14.32
C ILE A 307 -18.15 -3.07 -14.27
N SER A 308 -17.76 -3.81 -15.31
CA SER A 308 -17.83 -5.28 -15.33
C SER A 308 -16.96 -5.90 -14.22
N ALA A 309 -15.73 -5.40 -14.04
CA ALA A 309 -14.85 -5.85 -12.97
C ALA A 309 -15.44 -5.59 -11.58
N LEU A 310 -16.12 -4.44 -11.38
CA LEU A 310 -16.78 -4.11 -10.12
C LEU A 310 -18.00 -4.99 -9.87
N ARG A 311 -18.78 -5.28 -10.90
CA ARG A 311 -19.93 -6.20 -10.83
C ARG A 311 -19.48 -7.62 -10.47
N GLN A 312 -18.38 -8.13 -11.03
CA GLN A 312 -17.81 -9.43 -10.66
C GLN A 312 -17.37 -9.48 -9.20
N LEU A 313 -16.83 -8.37 -8.68
CA LEU A 313 -16.45 -8.25 -7.28
C LEU A 313 -17.68 -8.35 -6.36
N SER A 314 -18.81 -7.77 -6.73
CA SER A 314 -19.96 -7.58 -5.84
C SER A 314 -20.49 -8.89 -5.25
N ALA A 315 -20.67 -9.93 -6.04
CA ALA A 315 -21.18 -11.22 -5.56
C ALA A 315 -20.28 -11.88 -4.50
N HIS A 316 -18.97 -11.78 -4.67
CA HIS A 316 -18.01 -12.26 -3.68
C HIS A 316 -17.97 -11.36 -2.43
N ALA A 317 -18.10 -10.04 -2.60
CA ALA A 317 -18.09 -9.09 -1.50
C ALA A 317 -19.28 -9.28 -0.56
N TYR A 318 -20.46 -9.61 -1.08
CA TYR A 318 -21.63 -9.96 -0.25
C TYR A 318 -21.42 -11.22 0.57
N ALA A 319 -20.72 -12.21 0.04
CA ALA A 319 -20.40 -13.45 0.77
C ALA A 319 -19.33 -13.28 1.85
N GLN A 320 -18.35 -12.42 1.57
CA GLN A 320 -17.17 -12.18 2.43
C GLN A 320 -16.85 -10.67 2.51
N PRO A 321 -17.71 -9.86 3.14
CA PRO A 321 -17.60 -8.41 3.11
C PRO A 321 -16.29 -7.88 3.68
N ASN A 322 -15.72 -8.55 4.67
CA ASN A 322 -14.49 -8.11 5.33
C ASN A 322 -13.19 -8.53 4.62
N SER A 323 -13.27 -9.12 3.43
CA SER A 323 -12.08 -9.56 2.70
C SER A 323 -11.34 -8.40 2.04
N MET A 324 -10.13 -8.11 2.51
CA MET A 324 -9.26 -7.11 1.90
C MET A 324 -8.88 -7.46 0.44
N THR A 325 -8.68 -8.74 0.14
CA THR A 325 -8.30 -9.17 -1.20
C THR A 325 -9.42 -8.95 -2.22
N LEU A 326 -10.67 -8.95 -1.79
CA LEU A 326 -11.80 -8.58 -2.64
C LEU A 326 -11.78 -7.07 -2.92
N CYS A 327 -11.66 -6.23 -1.90
CA CYS A 327 -11.61 -4.77 -2.07
C CYS A 327 -10.39 -4.35 -2.91
N ALA A 328 -9.19 -4.83 -2.61
CA ALA A 328 -8.00 -4.56 -3.39
C ALA A 328 -8.06 -5.21 -4.79
N GLY A 329 -8.82 -6.29 -4.97
CA GLY A 329 -8.95 -7.01 -6.23
C GLY A 329 -9.52 -6.17 -7.37
N TRP A 330 -10.43 -5.23 -7.09
CA TRP A 330 -10.91 -4.29 -8.10
C TRP A 330 -9.79 -3.29 -8.49
N ALA A 331 -9.09 -2.72 -7.50
CA ALA A 331 -7.97 -1.81 -7.74
C ALA A 331 -6.85 -2.43 -8.61
N ILE A 332 -6.65 -3.75 -8.53
CA ILE A 332 -5.71 -4.49 -9.39
C ILE A 332 -6.22 -4.59 -10.84
N ARG A 333 -7.55 -4.64 -11.05
CA ARG A 333 -8.18 -4.86 -12.37
C ARG A 333 -8.46 -3.58 -13.15
N VAL A 334 -8.52 -2.42 -12.49
CA VAL A 334 -8.74 -1.14 -13.18
C VAL A 334 -7.58 -0.81 -14.09
N SER A 335 -7.91 -0.32 -15.29
CA SER A 335 -6.91 0.02 -16.30
C SER A 335 -6.18 1.32 -15.97
N PRO A 336 -4.97 1.55 -16.53
CA PRO A 336 -4.26 2.82 -16.41
C PRO A 336 -5.10 4.02 -16.85
N GLU A 337 -5.82 3.87 -17.97
CA GLU A 337 -6.64 4.92 -18.56
C GLU A 337 -7.77 5.34 -17.61
N TYR A 338 -8.41 4.39 -16.94
CA TYR A 338 -9.42 4.74 -15.93
C TYR A 338 -8.82 5.53 -14.76
N LEU A 339 -7.62 5.21 -14.31
CA LEU A 339 -6.95 5.98 -13.25
C LEU A 339 -6.59 7.39 -13.70
N GLU A 340 -6.27 7.60 -14.99
CA GLU A 340 -6.09 8.93 -15.57
C GLU A 340 -7.40 9.72 -15.54
N TYR A 341 -8.53 9.10 -15.92
CA TYR A 341 -9.86 9.73 -15.80
C TYR A 341 -10.22 10.07 -14.36
N LEU A 342 -9.90 9.20 -13.41
CA LEU A 342 -10.13 9.45 -11.99
C LEU A 342 -9.26 10.61 -11.46
N GLN A 343 -7.98 10.66 -11.85
CA GLN A 343 -7.08 11.75 -11.51
C GLN A 343 -7.53 13.09 -12.14
N ALA A 344 -8.04 13.03 -13.37
CA ALA A 344 -8.65 14.19 -14.05
C ALA A 344 -10.02 14.57 -13.47
N LYS A 345 -10.51 13.84 -12.46
CA LYS A 345 -11.83 14.05 -11.83
C LYS A 345 -13.00 13.99 -12.85
N ALA A 346 -12.85 13.13 -13.86
CA ALA A 346 -13.90 12.93 -14.87
C ALA A 346 -15.20 12.47 -14.17
N PRO A 347 -16.35 13.09 -14.45
CA PRO A 347 -17.58 12.86 -13.71
C PRO A 347 -18.01 11.39 -13.67
N LEU A 348 -17.98 10.69 -14.78
CA LEU A 348 -18.33 9.27 -14.83
C LEU A 348 -17.34 8.41 -14.05
N ALA A 349 -16.04 8.74 -14.03
CA ALA A 349 -15.05 8.03 -13.21
C ALA A 349 -15.35 8.21 -11.72
N LEU A 350 -15.72 9.41 -11.29
CA LEU A 350 -16.13 9.68 -9.92
C LEU A 350 -17.42 8.91 -9.56
N VAL A 351 -18.41 8.85 -10.45
CA VAL A 351 -19.64 8.07 -10.23
C VAL A 351 -19.35 6.58 -10.08
N VAL A 352 -18.54 5.98 -10.95
CA VAL A 352 -18.12 4.56 -10.81
C VAL A 352 -17.36 4.34 -9.52
N HIS A 353 -16.51 5.31 -9.13
CA HIS A 353 -15.75 5.25 -7.90
C HIS A 353 -16.63 5.34 -6.64
N ALA A 354 -17.69 6.17 -6.68
CA ALA A 354 -18.70 6.21 -5.63
C ALA A 354 -19.35 4.83 -5.41
N HIS A 355 -19.65 4.09 -6.48
CA HIS A 355 -20.20 2.73 -6.39
C HIS A 355 -19.17 1.74 -5.76
N TYR A 356 -17.89 1.91 -6.03
CA TYR A 356 -16.85 1.13 -5.36
C TYR A 356 -16.79 1.42 -3.85
N CYS A 357 -17.06 2.66 -3.42
CA CYS A 357 -17.10 3.02 -1.99
C CYS A 357 -18.11 2.20 -1.18
N VAL A 358 -19.19 1.70 -1.81
CA VAL A 358 -20.15 0.81 -1.14
C VAL A 358 -19.45 -0.47 -0.69
N PHE A 359 -18.63 -1.09 -1.53
CA PHE A 359 -17.91 -2.32 -1.17
C PHE A 359 -16.80 -2.07 -0.16
N LEU A 360 -16.13 -0.92 -0.22
CA LEU A 360 -15.20 -0.50 0.84
C LEU A 360 -15.95 -0.32 2.18
N HIS A 361 -17.14 0.27 2.15
CA HIS A 361 -17.96 0.46 3.34
C HIS A 361 -18.52 -0.86 3.89
N MET A 362 -18.91 -1.80 3.02
CA MET A 362 -19.27 -3.16 3.45
C MET A 362 -18.12 -3.83 4.21
N ALA A 363 -16.89 -3.57 3.79
CA ALA A 363 -15.68 -4.10 4.42
C ALA A 363 -15.25 -3.35 5.72
N ARG A 364 -16.07 -2.46 6.27
CA ARG A 364 -15.73 -1.67 7.48
C ARG A 364 -15.47 -2.50 8.74
N GLY A 365 -15.89 -3.76 8.76
CA GLY A 365 -15.51 -4.72 9.81
C GLY A 365 -14.05 -5.21 9.71
N ASN A 366 -13.37 -4.94 8.61
CA ASN A 366 -11.94 -5.18 8.48
C ASN A 366 -11.18 -4.02 9.14
N PRO A 367 -10.26 -4.27 10.09
CA PRO A 367 -9.57 -3.22 10.83
C PRO A 367 -8.77 -2.25 9.93
N PHE A 368 -8.35 -2.69 8.74
CA PHE A 368 -7.59 -1.86 7.80
C PHE A 368 -8.46 -1.00 6.89
N LEU A 369 -9.79 -1.25 6.82
CA LEU A 369 -10.70 -0.60 5.87
C LEU A 369 -11.79 0.27 6.53
N GLN A 370 -11.87 0.30 7.85
CA GLN A 370 -12.96 0.87 8.67
C GLN A 370 -13.62 2.15 8.12
N LEU A 371 -12.85 3.19 7.82
CA LEU A 371 -13.35 4.51 7.44
C LEU A 371 -13.31 4.79 5.94
N TRP A 372 -12.64 3.93 5.17
CA TRP A 372 -12.30 4.22 3.78
C TRP A 372 -13.51 4.48 2.89
N GLY A 373 -14.53 3.62 2.95
CA GLY A 373 -15.70 3.75 2.08
C GLY A 373 -16.41 5.09 2.27
N ARG A 374 -16.57 5.52 3.54
CA ARG A 374 -17.23 6.79 3.89
C ARG A 374 -16.38 7.99 3.49
N ALA A 375 -15.11 8.02 3.90
CA ALA A 375 -14.22 9.16 3.67
C ALA A 375 -14.01 9.42 2.17
N VAL A 376 -13.81 8.35 1.39
CA VAL A 376 -13.64 8.49 -0.07
C VAL A 376 -14.92 8.94 -0.74
N LEU A 377 -16.10 8.43 -0.33
CA LEU A 377 -17.36 8.89 -0.89
C LEU A 377 -17.60 10.37 -0.58
N GLU A 378 -17.35 10.83 0.65
CA GLU A 378 -17.47 12.24 1.02
C GLU A 378 -16.57 13.14 0.15
N ASP A 379 -15.36 12.70 -0.21
CA ASP A 379 -14.48 13.45 -1.12
C ASP A 379 -15.01 13.44 -2.57
N VAL A 380 -15.50 12.29 -3.04
CA VAL A 380 -16.13 12.20 -4.38
C VAL A 380 -17.31 13.16 -4.50
N LEU A 381 -18.19 13.22 -3.49
CA LEU A 381 -19.35 14.10 -3.49
C LEU A 381 -18.99 15.59 -3.53
N LYS A 382 -17.88 16.01 -2.92
CA LYS A 382 -17.37 17.37 -3.00
C LYS A 382 -16.87 17.76 -4.40
N LEU A 383 -16.53 16.78 -5.23
CA LEU A 383 -15.96 16.98 -6.56
C LEU A 383 -16.96 16.83 -7.68
N LEU A 384 -18.13 16.21 -7.42
CA LEU A 384 -19.17 16.01 -8.40
C LEU A 384 -20.02 17.28 -8.58
N ASP A 385 -20.24 17.63 -9.85
CA ASP A 385 -21.20 18.69 -10.19
C ASP A 385 -22.63 18.27 -9.81
N PRO A 386 -23.52 19.24 -9.45
CA PRO A 386 -24.90 18.94 -9.04
C PRO A 386 -25.67 18.05 -10.00
N GLY A 387 -25.45 18.20 -11.32
CA GLY A 387 -26.13 17.39 -12.35
C GLY A 387 -25.78 15.90 -12.32
N TRP A 388 -24.68 15.53 -11.68
CA TRP A 388 -24.24 14.14 -11.54
C TRP A 388 -24.68 13.48 -10.23
N MET A 389 -25.21 14.24 -9.27
CA MET A 389 -25.61 13.73 -7.94
C MET A 389 -26.68 12.65 -8.01
N VAL A 390 -27.59 12.73 -8.98
CA VAL A 390 -28.65 11.71 -9.22
C VAL A 390 -28.06 10.31 -9.52
N HIS A 391 -26.85 10.25 -10.05
CA HIS A 391 -26.19 8.98 -10.39
C HIS A 391 -25.46 8.32 -9.24
N VAL A 392 -25.38 8.96 -8.07
CA VAL A 392 -24.74 8.46 -6.84
C VAL A 392 -25.69 8.31 -5.65
N GLU A 393 -27.01 8.38 -5.88
CA GLU A 393 -28.02 8.20 -4.81
C GLU A 393 -27.91 6.85 -4.13
N TRP A 394 -27.67 5.75 -4.87
CA TRP A 394 -27.47 4.43 -4.28
C TRP A 394 -26.22 4.37 -3.40
N PRO A 395 -25.02 4.78 -3.84
CA PRO A 395 -23.87 4.88 -2.95
C PRO A 395 -24.08 5.74 -1.71
N ILE A 396 -24.75 6.87 -1.84
CA ILE A 396 -25.05 7.75 -0.70
C ILE A 396 -25.91 7.01 0.33
N ARG A 397 -27.00 6.38 -0.12
CA ARG A 397 -27.91 5.64 0.76
C ARG A 397 -27.19 4.51 1.50
N GLU A 398 -26.39 3.71 0.80
CA GLU A 398 -25.68 2.55 1.37
C GLU A 398 -24.57 2.93 2.34
N VAL A 399 -23.89 4.06 2.12
CA VAL A 399 -22.69 4.45 2.89
C VAL A 399 -23.00 5.52 3.94
N LEU A 400 -23.83 6.53 3.60
CA LEU A 400 -24.10 7.70 4.45
C LEU A 400 -25.50 7.65 5.07
N GLY A 401 -26.41 6.84 4.52
CA GLY A 401 -27.79 6.71 4.99
C GLY A 401 -28.78 7.64 4.26
N GLU A 402 -30.07 7.34 4.39
CA GLU A 402 -31.16 8.11 3.75
C GLU A 402 -31.27 9.55 4.28
N GLU A 403 -30.89 9.77 5.53
CA GLU A 403 -30.91 11.10 6.13
C GLU A 403 -30.01 12.11 5.40
N TYR A 404 -28.90 11.63 4.82
CA TYR A 404 -28.00 12.49 4.05
C TYR A 404 -28.65 13.00 2.75
N LEU A 405 -29.44 12.16 2.07
CA LEU A 405 -30.20 12.55 0.86
C LEU A 405 -31.28 13.59 1.20
N SER A 406 -31.94 13.44 2.36
CA SER A 406 -32.98 14.37 2.80
C SER A 406 -32.44 15.73 3.21
N ALA A 407 -31.18 15.82 3.64
CA ALA A 407 -30.54 17.08 4.06
C ALA A 407 -29.89 17.85 2.89
N ALA A 408 -29.66 17.18 1.76
CA ALA A 408 -29.01 17.75 0.58
C ALA A 408 -30.01 18.24 -0.51
N GLY A 409 -31.31 17.93 -0.39
CA GLY A 409 -32.42 18.38 -1.25
C GLY A 409 -33.19 19.51 -0.60
#